data_af6939d04badc717737370c1605f3a5e
#
_entry.id   af6939d04badc717737370c1605f3a5e
#
_cell.length_a   1.000
_cell.length_b   1.000
_cell.length_c   1.000
_cell.angle_alpha   90.00
_cell.angle_beta   90.00
_cell.angle_gamma   90.00
#
_symmetry.space_group_name_H-M   'P 1'
#
loop_
_entity.id
_entity.type
_entity.pdbx_description
1 polymer ?
#
loop_
_entity_poly.entity_id
_entity_poly.type
_entity_poly.pdbx_seq_one_letter_code
_entity_poly.pdbx_strand_id
1 'polypeptide(L)'
;MFYPRFLLQGLVLGALLGIAGGTNAADWPQFRGPNRDGLSKETGLLKEWSKDGPAKLWSAKNLGLGYGTPSVSDGKIYGLGTRDGKDGVWALNEADGKELWFTTFDEPRNTNQNNGPSGTPTIHGGKA
;
A
#
# COMPACT_ATOMS: atom_id res chain seq x y z
N MET A 1 -55.77 -18.07 47.78
CA MET A 1 -54.31 -17.98 47.88
C MET A 1 -53.77 -17.80 46.46
N PHE A 2 -53.58 -16.54 46.05
CA PHE A 2 -53.20 -16.21 44.64
C PHE A 2 -51.70 -15.91 44.59
N TYR A 3 -50.94 -16.62 43.76
CA TYR A 3 -49.56 -16.31 43.49
C TYR A 3 -49.45 -15.50 42.17
N PRO A 4 -48.80 -14.35 42.13
CA PRO A 4 -48.58 -13.64 40.87
C PRO A 4 -47.37 -14.23 40.12
N ARG A 5 -47.58 -14.54 38.84
CA ARG A 5 -46.54 -14.92 37.89
C ARG A 5 -45.79 -13.66 37.42
N PHE A 6 -44.53 -13.51 37.77
CA PHE A 6 -43.65 -12.53 37.21
C PHE A 6 -43.17 -13.01 35.81
N LEU A 7 -43.60 -12.33 34.77
CA LEU A 7 -43.06 -12.48 33.43
C LEU A 7 -41.74 -11.68 33.34
N LEU A 8 -40.61 -12.38 33.27
CA LEU A 8 -39.32 -11.79 32.97
C LEU A 8 -39.25 -11.56 31.47
N GLN A 9 -39.41 -10.32 31.01
CA GLN A 9 -39.09 -9.92 29.62
C GLN A 9 -37.59 -9.76 29.50
N GLY A 10 -36.93 -10.74 28.89
CA GLY A 10 -35.52 -10.66 28.50
C GLY A 10 -35.33 -9.71 27.35
N LEU A 11 -34.69 -8.58 27.60
CA LEU A 11 -34.23 -7.63 26.57
C LEU A 11 -33.00 -8.23 25.87
N VAL A 12 -33.15 -8.77 24.68
CA VAL A 12 -32.04 -9.19 23.84
C VAL A 12 -31.46 -7.95 23.18
N LEU A 13 -30.39 -7.43 23.74
CA LEU A 13 -29.60 -6.35 23.14
C LEU A 13 -28.73 -6.95 22.04
N GLY A 14 -29.22 -6.90 20.81
CA GLY A 14 -28.45 -7.31 19.62
C GLY A 14 -27.30 -6.33 19.37
N ALA A 15 -26.08 -6.72 19.71
CA ALA A 15 -24.88 -6.01 19.31
C ALA A 15 -24.70 -6.16 17.79
N LEU A 16 -25.05 -5.13 17.02
CA LEU A 16 -24.61 -4.98 15.64
C LEU A 16 -23.08 -4.78 15.64
N LEU A 17 -22.32 -5.86 15.50
CA LEU A 17 -20.92 -5.76 15.09
C LEU A 17 -20.90 -5.23 13.65
N GLY A 18 -20.73 -3.92 13.51
CA GLY A 18 -20.39 -3.30 12.24
C GLY A 18 -19.07 -3.88 11.77
N ILE A 19 -19.11 -4.75 10.77
CA ILE A 19 -17.93 -5.15 10.01
C ILE A 19 -17.48 -3.86 9.30
N ALA A 20 -16.51 -3.17 9.87
CA ALA A 20 -15.76 -2.17 9.14
C ALA A 20 -15.01 -2.92 8.03
N GLY A 21 -15.67 -3.05 6.87
CA GLY A 21 -15.02 -3.50 5.65
C GLY A 21 -13.92 -2.51 5.34
N GLY A 22 -12.67 -2.86 5.65
CA GLY A 22 -11.52 -2.12 5.18
C GLY A 22 -11.60 -2.09 3.66
N THR A 23 -11.83 -0.93 3.08
CA THR A 23 -11.64 -0.72 1.66
C THR A 23 -10.15 -0.77 1.41
N ASN A 24 -9.63 -1.93 1.03
CA ASN A 24 -8.28 -1.99 0.50
C ASN A 24 -8.25 -1.11 -0.76
N ALA A 25 -7.29 -0.21 -0.82
CA ALA A 25 -7.02 0.55 -2.03
C ALA A 25 -6.76 -0.42 -3.19
N ALA A 26 -7.16 -0.03 -4.40
CA ALA A 26 -6.95 -0.86 -5.58
C ALA A 26 -5.44 -0.96 -5.89
N ASP A 27 -5.00 -2.13 -6.32
CA ASP A 27 -3.63 -2.35 -6.78
C ASP A 27 -3.26 -1.39 -7.92
N TRP A 28 -2.00 -0.94 -7.90
CA TRP A 28 -1.39 -0.14 -8.96
C TRP A 28 -0.14 -0.85 -9.49
N PRO A 29 -0.30 -1.98 -10.21
CA PRO A 29 0.76 -2.97 -10.42
C PRO A 29 1.80 -2.59 -11.47
N GLN A 30 1.68 -1.44 -12.13
CA GLN A 30 2.58 -0.99 -13.19
C GLN A 30 2.49 0.51 -13.43
N PHE A 31 3.39 1.04 -14.27
CA PHE A 31 3.35 2.43 -14.71
C PHE A 31 1.98 2.80 -15.28
N ARG A 32 1.39 3.90 -14.78
CA ARG A 32 0.06 4.39 -15.12
C ARG A 32 -1.10 3.46 -14.74
N GLY A 33 -0.88 2.53 -13.81
CA GLY A 33 -1.91 1.70 -13.21
C GLY A 33 -2.37 0.51 -14.06
N PRO A 34 -3.43 -0.19 -13.60
CA PRO A 34 -3.86 -1.45 -14.19
C PRO A 34 -4.23 -1.36 -15.67
N ASN A 35 -4.79 -0.23 -16.10
CA ASN A 35 -5.20 0.01 -17.48
C ASN A 35 -4.19 0.82 -18.30
N ARG A 36 -3.08 1.28 -17.71
CA ARG A 36 -2.09 2.17 -18.31
C ARG A 36 -2.63 3.53 -18.77
N ASP A 37 -3.76 3.95 -18.22
CA ASP A 37 -4.43 5.22 -18.52
C ASP A 37 -4.13 6.33 -17.50
N GLY A 38 -3.53 5.99 -16.36
CA GLY A 38 -3.22 6.91 -15.27
C GLY A 38 -4.45 7.30 -14.44
N LEU A 39 -5.55 6.58 -14.56
CA LEU A 39 -6.81 6.89 -13.88
C LEU A 39 -7.07 5.87 -12.75
N SER A 40 -7.29 6.39 -11.54
CA SER A 40 -7.82 5.59 -10.44
C SER A 40 -9.35 5.54 -10.52
N LYS A 41 -9.91 4.36 -10.28
CA LYS A 41 -11.36 4.16 -10.17
C LYS A 41 -11.88 4.23 -8.74
N GLU A 42 -11.03 4.58 -7.80
CA GLU A 42 -11.42 4.70 -6.40
C GLU A 42 -12.44 5.80 -6.18
N THR A 43 -13.37 5.55 -5.28
CA THR A 43 -14.45 6.46 -4.91
C THR A 43 -14.40 6.76 -3.42
N GLY A 44 -15.12 7.80 -2.98
CA GLY A 44 -15.16 8.17 -1.56
C GLY A 44 -13.88 8.83 -1.05
N LEU A 45 -13.00 9.28 -1.95
CA LEU A 45 -11.78 10.01 -1.56
C LEU A 45 -12.13 11.32 -0.86
N LEU A 46 -11.28 11.74 0.07
CA LEU A 46 -11.40 13.04 0.73
C LEU A 46 -11.30 14.15 -0.30
N LYS A 47 -12.24 15.10 -0.24
CA LYS A 47 -12.22 16.29 -1.10
C LYS A 47 -11.24 17.34 -0.60
N GLU A 48 -10.99 17.37 0.69
CA GLU A 48 -10.11 18.32 1.36
C GLU A 48 -9.29 17.61 2.44
N TRP A 49 -8.07 18.04 2.61
CA TRP A 49 -7.21 17.60 3.72
C TRP A 49 -7.48 18.47 4.95
N SER A 50 -7.25 17.92 6.14
CA SER A 50 -7.19 18.73 7.35
C SER A 50 -6.07 19.78 7.23
N LYS A 51 -6.10 20.82 8.10
CA LYS A 51 -5.07 21.88 8.10
C LYS A 51 -3.65 21.32 8.24
N ASP A 52 -3.49 20.19 8.92
CA ASP A 52 -2.20 19.53 9.17
C ASP A 52 -1.85 18.48 8.10
N GLY A 53 -2.67 18.38 7.04
CA GLY A 53 -2.51 17.40 5.97
C GLY A 53 -2.94 15.98 6.39
N PRO A 54 -2.60 14.97 5.57
CA PRO A 54 -2.89 13.57 5.88
C PRO A 54 -2.00 13.07 7.02
N ALA A 55 -2.54 12.21 7.88
CA ALA A 55 -1.77 11.56 8.91
C ALA A 55 -0.71 10.63 8.28
N LYS A 56 0.56 10.79 8.70
CA LYS A 56 1.63 9.90 8.29
C LYS A 56 1.54 8.60 9.07
N LEU A 57 1.28 7.48 8.40
CA LEU A 57 1.20 6.16 9.02
C LEU A 57 2.59 5.58 9.28
N TRP A 58 3.46 5.61 8.29
CA TRP A 58 4.84 5.13 8.38
C TRP A 58 5.77 5.85 7.38
N SER A 59 7.04 5.52 7.44
CA SER A 59 8.06 6.04 6.53
C SER A 59 9.17 5.01 6.39
N ALA A 60 9.52 4.66 5.17
CA ALA A 60 10.68 3.83 4.85
C ALA A 60 11.87 4.71 4.48
N LYS A 61 13.08 4.23 4.80
CA LYS A 61 14.37 4.88 4.48
C LYS A 61 15.29 3.88 3.80
N ASN A 62 16.40 4.38 3.24
CA ASN A 62 17.45 3.56 2.63
C ASN A 62 16.96 2.70 1.45
N LEU A 63 16.02 3.23 0.68
CA LEU A 63 15.50 2.54 -0.51
C LEU A 63 16.45 2.60 -1.71
N GLY A 64 17.58 3.31 -1.57
CA GLY A 64 18.56 3.51 -2.62
C GLY A 64 18.33 4.77 -3.43
N LEU A 65 19.26 5.05 -4.36
CA LEU A 65 19.13 6.15 -5.31
C LEU A 65 18.27 5.71 -6.50
N GLY A 66 17.41 6.57 -6.99
CA GLY A 66 16.57 6.27 -8.15
C GLY A 66 15.47 7.29 -8.36
N TYR A 67 14.82 7.22 -9.53
CA TYR A 67 13.77 8.15 -9.95
C TYR A 67 12.50 7.41 -10.39
N GLY A 68 12.47 6.09 -10.23
CA GLY A 68 11.33 5.27 -10.61
C GLY A 68 10.10 5.49 -9.73
N THR A 69 8.93 5.31 -10.33
CA THR A 69 7.66 5.28 -9.58
C THR A 69 7.48 3.90 -8.96
N PRO A 70 7.03 3.78 -7.72
CA PRO A 70 6.70 2.48 -7.13
C PRO A 70 5.42 1.88 -7.75
N SER A 71 5.30 0.55 -7.67
CA SER A 71 4.09 -0.21 -7.95
C SER A 71 3.55 -0.80 -6.65
N VAL A 72 2.23 -0.99 -6.59
CA VAL A 72 1.54 -1.59 -5.44
C VAL A 72 0.75 -2.80 -5.91
N SER A 73 0.95 -3.94 -5.28
CA SER A 73 0.19 -5.17 -5.58
C SER A 73 0.25 -6.15 -4.42
N ASP A 74 -0.89 -6.78 -4.13
CA ASP A 74 -1.03 -7.81 -3.10
C ASP A 74 -0.46 -7.40 -1.72
N GLY A 75 -0.77 -6.18 -1.27
CA GLY A 75 -0.33 -5.65 0.02
C GLY A 75 1.18 -5.39 0.11
N LYS A 76 1.85 -5.21 -1.02
CA LYS A 76 3.28 -4.90 -1.12
C LYS A 76 3.53 -3.71 -2.03
N ILE A 77 4.57 -2.95 -1.71
CA ILE A 77 5.05 -1.84 -2.52
C ILE A 77 6.39 -2.24 -3.10
N TYR A 78 6.56 -2.09 -4.41
CA TYR A 78 7.77 -2.44 -5.14
C TYR A 78 8.38 -1.19 -5.77
N GLY A 79 9.69 -1.11 -5.77
CA GLY A 79 10.39 -0.02 -6.43
C GLY A 79 11.81 -0.42 -6.79
N LEU A 80 12.47 0.47 -7.50
CA LEU A 80 13.85 0.31 -7.93
C LEU A 80 14.76 1.25 -7.15
N GLY A 81 16.01 0.84 -6.93
CA GLY A 81 17.00 1.68 -6.29
C GLY A 81 18.41 1.13 -6.40
N THR A 82 19.39 2.02 -6.39
CA THR A 82 20.81 1.67 -6.33
C THR A 82 21.26 1.63 -4.88
N ARG A 83 21.76 0.49 -4.42
CA ARG A 83 22.37 0.30 -3.10
C ARG A 83 23.73 -0.37 -3.26
N ASP A 84 24.71 0.09 -2.51
CA ASP A 84 26.06 -0.46 -2.52
C ASP A 84 26.65 -0.62 -3.93
N GLY A 85 26.35 0.35 -4.79
CA GLY A 85 26.81 0.39 -6.17
C GLY A 85 26.13 -0.62 -7.11
N LYS A 86 24.95 -1.13 -6.77
CA LYS A 86 24.18 -2.06 -7.63
C LYS A 86 22.72 -1.64 -7.74
N ASP A 87 22.20 -1.73 -8.95
CA ASP A 87 20.78 -1.51 -9.20
C ASP A 87 19.97 -2.76 -8.79
N GLY A 88 18.84 -2.52 -8.18
CA GLY A 88 17.99 -3.62 -7.70
C GLY A 88 16.54 -3.23 -7.52
N VAL A 89 15.73 -4.23 -7.24
CA VAL A 89 14.32 -4.12 -6.85
C VAL A 89 14.21 -4.32 -5.35
N TRP A 90 13.43 -3.49 -4.69
CA TRP A 90 13.03 -3.67 -3.30
C TRP A 90 11.53 -3.92 -3.19
N ALA A 91 11.12 -4.65 -2.16
CA ALA A 91 9.73 -4.81 -1.78
C ALA A 91 9.55 -4.45 -0.31
N LEU A 92 8.48 -3.70 -0.03
CA LEU A 92 8.04 -3.34 1.32
C LEU A 92 6.67 -3.95 1.60
N ASN A 93 6.40 -4.20 2.87
CA ASN A 93 5.05 -4.44 3.35
C ASN A 93 4.26 -3.11 3.32
N GLU A 94 3.11 -3.10 2.69
CA GLU A 94 2.28 -1.89 2.54
C GLU A 94 1.75 -1.37 3.90
N ALA A 95 1.43 -2.26 4.83
CA ALA A 95 0.82 -1.90 6.10
C ALA A 95 1.76 -1.15 7.06
N ASP A 96 3.06 -1.46 7.05
CA ASP A 96 4.02 -0.92 8.01
C ASP A 96 5.33 -0.40 7.40
N GLY A 97 5.49 -0.52 6.09
CA GLY A 97 6.68 -0.05 5.36
C GLY A 97 7.96 -0.84 5.61
N LYS A 98 7.87 -2.01 6.28
CA LYS A 98 9.05 -2.87 6.49
C LYS A 98 9.52 -3.46 5.19
N GLU A 99 10.85 -3.45 4.99
CA GLU A 99 11.44 -4.12 3.85
C GLU A 99 11.29 -5.63 3.98
N LEU A 100 10.76 -6.23 2.92
CA LEU A 100 10.60 -7.68 2.78
C LEU A 100 11.84 -8.30 2.14
N TRP A 101 12.35 -7.68 1.10
CA TRP A 101 13.56 -8.09 0.39
C TRP A 101 14.10 -6.99 -0.53
N PHE A 102 15.36 -7.14 -0.91
CA PHE A 102 16.05 -6.40 -1.96
C PHE A 102 16.81 -7.40 -2.83
N THR A 103 16.69 -7.29 -4.14
CA THR A 103 17.38 -8.15 -5.10
C THR A 103 18.06 -7.31 -6.17
N THR A 104 19.35 -7.50 -6.36
CA THR A 104 20.12 -6.82 -7.41
C THR A 104 19.92 -7.48 -8.76
N PHE A 105 19.92 -6.68 -9.83
CA PHE A 105 19.78 -7.19 -11.20
C PHE A 105 20.82 -6.66 -12.17
N ASP A 106 21.46 -5.54 -11.91
CA ASP A 106 22.46 -4.95 -12.82
C ASP A 106 23.44 -4.04 -12.08
N GLU A 107 24.53 -3.69 -12.77
CA GLU A 107 25.43 -2.61 -12.38
C GLU A 107 24.79 -1.25 -12.69
N PRO A 108 25.00 -0.22 -11.85
CA PRO A 108 24.34 1.05 -12.02
C PRO A 108 24.78 1.77 -13.30
N ARG A 109 23.82 2.34 -14.00
CA ARG A 109 24.12 3.27 -15.07
C ARG A 109 24.68 4.56 -14.50
N ASN A 110 25.98 4.75 -14.62
CA ASN A 110 26.63 6.04 -14.38
C ASN A 110 26.35 6.97 -15.57
N THR A 111 25.25 7.71 -15.50
CA THR A 111 25.04 8.84 -16.40
C THR A 111 25.31 10.12 -15.63
N ASN A 112 25.96 11.09 -16.25
CA ASN A 112 26.27 12.39 -15.63
C ASN A 112 25.03 13.19 -15.20
N GLN A 113 23.83 12.69 -15.43
CA GLN A 113 22.58 13.40 -15.19
C GLN A 113 21.66 12.74 -14.15
N ASN A 114 21.65 11.41 -14.05
CA ASN A 114 20.78 10.69 -13.12
C ASN A 114 21.49 9.44 -12.58
N ASN A 115 21.63 9.35 -11.28
CA ASN A 115 22.16 8.17 -10.61
C ASN A 115 21.01 7.24 -10.21
N GLY A 116 21.04 6.00 -10.70
CA GLY A 116 20.09 4.95 -10.36
C GLY A 116 18.94 4.75 -11.35
N PRO A 117 18.14 3.71 -11.15
CA PRO A 117 17.08 3.30 -12.06
C PRO A 117 15.92 4.31 -12.07
N SER A 118 15.30 4.46 -13.24
CA SER A 118 14.15 5.36 -13.48
C SER A 118 12.88 4.62 -13.90
N GLY A 119 12.94 3.30 -14.02
CA GLY A 119 11.79 2.47 -14.40
C GLY A 119 10.78 2.31 -13.28
N THR A 120 9.59 1.82 -13.64
CA THR A 120 8.56 1.36 -12.70
C THR A 120 8.47 -0.15 -12.77
N PRO A 121 8.58 -0.90 -11.67
CA PRO A 121 8.36 -2.34 -11.69
C PRO A 121 6.97 -2.68 -12.23
N THR A 122 6.86 -3.73 -13.04
CA THR A 122 5.57 -4.28 -13.45
C THR A 122 5.35 -5.60 -12.73
N ILE A 123 4.27 -5.68 -11.96
CA ILE A 123 3.95 -6.86 -11.15
C ILE A 123 2.90 -7.69 -11.87
N HIS A 124 3.23 -8.95 -12.14
CA HIS A 124 2.31 -9.88 -12.78
C HIS A 124 2.59 -11.31 -12.33
N GLY A 125 1.55 -12.06 -11.94
CA GLY A 125 1.68 -13.46 -11.53
C GLY A 125 2.69 -13.69 -10.39
N GLY A 126 2.77 -12.75 -9.43
CA GLY A 126 3.69 -12.83 -8.29
C GLY A 126 5.16 -12.55 -8.62
N LYS A 127 5.44 -12.00 -9.80
CA LYS A 127 6.79 -11.60 -10.26
C LYS A 127 6.85 -10.09 -10.47
N ALA A 128 8.03 -9.51 -10.23
CA ALA A 128 8.40 -8.13 -10.50
C ALA A 128 9.40 -8.05 -11.65
#